data_e0342c602c6173bc18a5759185dacc0a
#
_entry.id   e0342c602c6173bc18a5759185dacc0a
#
_cell.length_a   1.000
_cell.length_b   1.000
_cell.length_c   1.000
_cell.angle_alpha   90.00
_cell.angle_beta   90.00
_cell.angle_gamma   90.00
#
_symmetry.space_group_name_H-M   'P 1'
#
loop_
_entity.id
_entity.type
_entity.pdbx_description
1 polymer ?
#
loop_
_entity_poly.entity_id
_entity_poly.type
_entity_poly.pdbx_seq_one_letter_code
_entity_poly.pdbx_strand_id
1 'polypeptide(L)'
;MLELTNINYKPATAEHLVLNSIQLKADPGRPLLISGDSGSGKTSLLEVISGMAGAETGSISWKGQPLNQRQRRWLCGVVFQFPERHFLGLSVNQELKLGHRRLSSEEMIAALRKVGLSSVDGRQAPERLSGGQQRRLALAVQLLRKPDVLLLDEPTAGLDWSVRADVLELLDRLSQERLLIVVTHEPELFQGWSCEHLRLRNGRLHALSP
;
A
#
# COMPACT_ATOMS: atom_id res chain seq x y z
N MET A 1 14.33 0.38 8.83
CA MET A 1 13.44 1.39 9.43
C MET A 1 13.14 2.48 8.43
N LEU A 2 11.88 2.80 8.21
CA LEU A 2 11.37 4.00 7.55
C LEU A 2 11.13 5.06 8.63
N GLU A 3 11.57 6.30 8.39
CA GLU A 3 11.37 7.39 9.35
C GLU A 3 10.86 8.63 8.64
N LEU A 4 9.79 9.21 9.18
CA LEU A 4 9.22 10.50 8.80
C LEU A 4 9.47 11.49 9.93
N THR A 5 10.00 12.66 9.62
CA THR A 5 10.30 13.70 10.61
C THR A 5 9.63 15.01 10.21
N ASN A 6 8.69 15.48 11.03
CA ASN A 6 7.99 16.76 10.91
C ASN A 6 7.39 17.00 9.51
N ILE A 7 6.73 15.96 8.93
CA ILE A 7 6.11 16.09 7.63
C ILE A 7 4.86 16.96 7.71
N ASN A 8 4.86 18.03 6.92
CA ASN A 8 3.69 18.85 6.64
C ASN A 8 3.32 18.72 5.16
N TYR A 9 2.03 18.58 4.91
CA TYR A 9 1.53 18.47 3.54
C TYR A 9 0.18 19.15 3.36
N LYS A 10 0.07 19.92 2.29
CA LYS A 10 -1.14 20.58 1.83
C LYS A 10 -1.31 20.31 0.34
N PRO A 11 -2.39 19.60 -0.08
CA PRO A 11 -2.74 19.51 -1.50
C PRO A 11 -3.03 20.89 -2.08
N ALA A 12 -2.75 21.10 -3.37
CA ALA A 12 -2.99 22.36 -4.06
C ALA A 12 -4.48 22.83 -3.99
N THR A 13 -5.39 21.86 -3.81
CA THR A 13 -6.84 22.11 -3.70
C THR A 13 -7.32 22.38 -2.28
N ALA A 14 -6.47 22.26 -1.27
CA ALA A 14 -6.83 22.46 0.13
C ALA A 14 -6.41 23.87 0.63
N GLU A 15 -7.19 24.45 1.52
CA GLU A 15 -6.84 25.71 2.17
C GLU A 15 -5.90 25.53 3.35
N HIS A 16 -5.95 24.35 4.00
CA HIS A 16 -5.20 24.04 5.21
C HIS A 16 -4.35 22.78 5.05
N LEU A 17 -3.39 22.61 5.96
CA LEU A 17 -2.59 21.40 6.03
C LEU A 17 -3.47 20.17 6.27
N VAL A 18 -3.32 19.15 5.42
CA VAL A 18 -3.94 17.84 5.58
C VAL A 18 -3.09 16.96 6.50
N LEU A 19 -1.76 17.09 6.43
CA LEU A 19 -0.83 16.45 7.35
C LEU A 19 -0.05 17.55 8.09
N ASN A 20 0.02 17.42 9.41
CA ASN A 20 0.61 18.44 10.29
C ASN A 20 1.60 17.80 11.26
N SER A 21 2.88 18.09 11.07
CA SER A 21 3.99 17.62 11.90
C SER A 21 3.97 16.09 12.11
N ILE A 22 3.73 15.34 11.04
CA ILE A 22 3.73 13.87 11.09
C ILE A 22 5.12 13.38 11.48
N GLN A 23 5.16 12.56 12.52
CA GLN A 23 6.32 11.79 12.93
C GLN A 23 5.94 10.31 12.94
N LEU A 24 6.79 9.48 12.34
CA LEU A 24 6.54 8.06 12.18
C LEU A 24 7.86 7.31 12.11
N LYS A 25 7.93 6.16 12.78
CA LYS A 25 8.99 5.17 12.59
C LYS A 25 8.35 3.82 12.35
N ALA A 26 8.83 3.08 11.36
CA ALA A 26 8.29 1.77 11.02
C ALA A 26 9.39 0.83 10.53
N ASP A 27 9.36 -0.41 11.01
CA ASP A 27 10.36 -1.42 10.70
C ASP A 27 9.79 -2.60 9.90
N PRO A 28 10.56 -3.20 8.99
CA PRO A 28 10.19 -4.47 8.37
C PRO A 28 9.92 -5.58 9.41
N GLY A 29 8.98 -6.46 9.10
CA GLY A 29 8.58 -7.55 9.99
C GLY A 29 7.59 -7.15 11.09
N ARG A 30 7.29 -5.87 11.25
CA ARG A 30 6.25 -5.36 12.14
C ARG A 30 5.33 -4.44 11.34
N PRO A 31 4.16 -4.93 10.89
CA PRO A 31 3.24 -4.12 10.11
C PRO A 31 2.76 -2.91 10.90
N LEU A 32 2.54 -1.80 10.19
CA LEU A 32 1.97 -0.58 10.74
C LEU A 32 0.55 -0.41 10.26
N LEU A 33 -0.39 -0.33 11.20
CA LEU A 33 -1.79 -0.03 10.94
C LEU A 33 -2.06 1.43 11.28
N ILE A 34 -2.65 2.18 10.35
CA ILE A 34 -3.05 3.57 10.57
C ILE A 34 -4.55 3.67 10.37
N SER A 35 -5.29 3.83 11.44
CA SER A 35 -6.72 4.07 11.38
C SER A 35 -7.06 5.56 11.34
N GLY A 36 -8.29 5.87 10.93
CA GLY A 36 -8.81 7.24 10.95
C GLY A 36 -10.08 7.38 10.12
N ASP A 37 -10.85 8.42 10.41
CA ASP A 37 -12.11 8.68 9.73
C ASP A 37 -11.90 8.98 8.24
N SER A 38 -12.95 8.88 7.42
CA SER A 38 -12.89 9.30 6.01
C SER A 38 -12.48 10.79 5.95
N GLY A 39 -11.56 11.13 5.04
CA GLY A 39 -11.05 12.49 4.93
C GLY A 39 -9.98 12.87 5.96
N SER A 40 -9.55 11.99 6.86
CA SER A 40 -8.50 12.31 7.85
C SER A 40 -7.10 12.51 7.27
N GLY A 41 -6.88 12.21 5.97
CA GLY A 41 -5.59 12.36 5.29
C GLY A 41 -4.81 11.04 5.12
N LYS A 42 -5.43 9.87 5.33
CA LYS A 42 -4.77 8.55 5.20
C LYS A 42 -4.15 8.32 3.82
N THR A 43 -4.93 8.51 2.76
CA THR A 43 -4.45 8.41 1.38
C THR A 43 -3.33 9.41 1.11
N SER A 44 -3.49 10.67 1.55
CA SER A 44 -2.46 11.70 1.42
C SER A 44 -1.15 11.32 2.12
N LEU A 45 -1.23 10.65 3.28
CA LEU A 45 -0.05 10.14 3.96
C LEU A 45 0.67 9.08 3.12
N LEU A 46 -0.07 8.14 2.52
CA LEU A 46 0.53 7.15 1.60
C LEU A 46 1.14 7.80 0.35
N GLU A 47 0.47 8.80 -0.22
CA GLU A 47 0.99 9.55 -1.38
C GLU A 47 2.30 10.28 -1.05
N VAL A 48 2.39 10.87 0.13
CA VAL A 48 3.63 11.52 0.60
C VAL A 48 4.71 10.48 0.87
N ILE A 49 4.42 9.37 1.55
CA ILE A 49 5.40 8.31 1.80
C ILE A 49 5.94 7.74 0.50
N SER A 50 5.07 7.44 -0.46
CA SER A 50 5.44 6.87 -1.76
C SER A 50 6.16 7.84 -2.70
N GLY A 51 6.16 9.13 -2.39
CA GLY A 51 6.71 10.16 -3.27
C GLY A 51 5.81 10.54 -4.45
N MET A 52 4.53 10.15 -4.44
CA MET A 52 3.53 10.63 -5.39
C MET A 52 3.19 12.10 -5.12
N ALA A 53 3.16 12.47 -3.84
CA ALA A 53 3.03 13.86 -3.40
C ALA A 53 4.33 14.35 -2.72
N GLY A 54 4.60 15.64 -2.86
CA GLY A 54 5.72 16.32 -2.19
C GLY A 54 5.27 16.89 -0.85
N ALA A 55 6.00 16.62 0.24
CA ALA A 55 5.80 17.34 1.49
C ALA A 55 6.25 18.80 1.34
N GLU A 56 5.55 19.74 2.01
CA GLU A 56 5.99 21.13 2.08
C GLU A 56 7.24 21.27 2.95
N THR A 57 7.27 20.54 4.05
CA THR A 57 8.41 20.53 4.99
C THR A 57 8.59 19.13 5.57
N GLY A 58 9.74 18.93 6.23
CA GLY A 58 10.12 17.68 6.85
C GLY A 58 10.97 16.79 5.94
N SER A 59 11.32 15.62 6.42
CA SER A 59 12.18 14.67 5.72
C SER A 59 11.68 13.23 5.88
N ILE A 60 11.96 12.41 4.88
CA ILE A 60 11.69 10.98 4.89
C ILE A 60 13.01 10.26 4.64
N SER A 61 13.33 9.29 5.49
CA SER A 61 14.54 8.50 5.37
C SER A 61 14.24 6.99 5.41
N TRP A 62 15.10 6.21 4.78
CA TRP A 62 15.11 4.75 4.81
C TRP A 62 16.47 4.26 5.23
N LYS A 63 16.51 3.42 6.29
CA LYS A 63 17.78 2.91 6.86
C LYS A 63 18.78 4.04 7.16
N GLY A 64 18.28 5.18 7.67
CA GLY A 64 19.08 6.35 8.02
C GLY A 64 19.46 7.25 6.82
N GLN A 65 19.11 6.90 5.58
CA GLN A 65 19.44 7.69 4.40
C GLN A 65 18.24 8.53 3.96
N PRO A 66 18.37 9.87 3.84
CA PRO A 66 17.30 10.72 3.33
C PRO A 66 16.91 10.32 1.90
N LEU A 67 15.61 10.32 1.61
CA LEU A 67 15.06 9.95 0.31
C LEU A 67 14.37 11.12 -0.38
N ASN A 68 14.70 11.36 -1.65
CA ASN A 68 13.91 12.22 -2.51
C ASN A 68 12.64 11.50 -3.04
N GLN A 69 11.72 12.24 -3.68
CA GLN A 69 10.48 11.69 -4.22
C GLN A 69 10.70 10.51 -5.19
N ARG A 70 11.67 10.63 -6.09
CA ARG A 70 11.98 9.58 -7.08
C ARG A 70 12.44 8.28 -6.40
N GLN A 71 13.31 8.38 -5.40
CA GLN A 71 13.79 7.24 -4.64
C GLN A 71 12.66 6.55 -3.88
N ARG A 72 11.72 7.33 -3.29
CA ARG A 72 10.55 6.79 -2.60
C ARG A 72 9.61 6.03 -3.55
N ARG A 73 9.42 6.52 -4.80
CA ARG A 73 8.63 5.80 -5.82
C ARG A 73 9.22 4.43 -6.19
N TRP A 74 10.54 4.26 -6.08
CA TRP A 74 11.18 2.95 -6.28
C TRP A 74 11.12 2.08 -5.03
N LEU A 75 11.25 2.67 -3.85
CA LEU A 75 11.19 1.96 -2.57
C LEU A 75 9.80 1.38 -2.31
N CYS A 76 8.74 2.11 -2.67
CA CYS A 76 7.37 1.81 -2.31
C CYS A 76 6.58 1.16 -3.45
N GLY A 77 5.80 0.13 -3.13
CA GLY A 77 4.66 -0.32 -3.91
C GLY A 77 3.38 0.22 -3.27
N VAL A 78 2.42 0.67 -4.07
CA VAL A 78 1.15 1.23 -3.56
C VAL A 78 -0.03 0.49 -4.17
N VAL A 79 -0.97 0.06 -3.33
CA VAL A 79 -2.28 -0.45 -3.76
C VAL A 79 -3.35 0.44 -3.17
N PHE A 80 -4.08 1.14 -4.02
CA PHE A 80 -5.17 2.03 -3.64
C PHE A 80 -6.47 1.28 -3.37
N GLN A 81 -7.45 1.96 -2.78
CA GLN A 81 -8.73 1.41 -2.33
C GLN A 81 -9.51 0.68 -3.44
N PHE A 82 -9.47 1.20 -4.69
CA PHE A 82 -10.15 0.62 -5.85
C PHE A 82 -9.14 0.37 -6.96
N PRO A 83 -8.26 -0.66 -6.83
CA PRO A 83 -7.17 -0.88 -7.76
C PRO A 83 -7.64 -1.20 -9.18
N GLU A 84 -8.84 -1.72 -9.34
CA GLU A 84 -9.47 -2.01 -10.64
C GLU A 84 -9.60 -0.76 -11.53
N ARG A 85 -9.69 0.42 -10.93
CA ARG A 85 -9.76 1.70 -11.66
C ARG A 85 -8.42 2.15 -12.23
N HIS A 86 -7.34 1.45 -11.89
CA HIS A 86 -5.98 1.80 -12.27
C HIS A 86 -5.35 0.79 -13.24
N PHE A 87 -6.07 -0.29 -13.60
CA PHE A 87 -5.60 -1.23 -14.60
C PHE A 87 -5.59 -0.59 -15.98
N LEU A 88 -4.46 -0.76 -16.68
CA LEU A 88 -4.23 -0.22 -18.01
C LEU A 88 -4.06 -1.32 -19.06
N GLY A 89 -3.73 -2.53 -18.64
CA GLY A 89 -3.54 -3.67 -19.52
C GLY A 89 -4.86 -4.26 -19.98
N LEU A 90 -4.99 -4.56 -21.27
CA LEU A 90 -6.16 -5.26 -21.84
C LEU A 90 -6.22 -6.74 -21.41
N SER A 91 -5.18 -7.24 -20.76
CA SER A 91 -5.15 -8.59 -20.18
C SER A 91 -4.28 -8.60 -18.91
N VAL A 92 -4.49 -9.62 -18.07
CA VAL A 92 -3.70 -9.85 -16.87
C VAL A 92 -2.20 -9.88 -17.18
N ASN A 93 -1.79 -10.56 -18.26
CA ASN A 93 -0.39 -10.61 -18.68
C ASN A 93 0.15 -9.24 -19.12
N GLN A 94 -0.67 -8.42 -19.76
CA GLN A 94 -0.25 -7.06 -20.12
C GLN A 94 -0.11 -6.18 -18.88
N GLU A 95 -1.05 -6.29 -17.94
CA GLU A 95 -1.00 -5.54 -16.69
C GLU A 95 0.28 -5.86 -15.89
N LEU A 96 0.63 -7.16 -15.76
CA LEU A 96 1.87 -7.58 -15.09
C LEU A 96 3.13 -7.05 -15.77
N LYS A 97 3.11 -6.87 -17.10
CA LYS A 97 4.26 -6.36 -17.88
C LYS A 97 4.45 -4.86 -17.81
N LEU A 98 3.44 -4.11 -17.34
CA LEU A 98 3.53 -2.64 -17.27
C LEU A 98 4.73 -2.20 -16.40
N GLY A 99 5.55 -1.33 -16.96
CA GLY A 99 6.75 -0.83 -16.28
C GLY A 99 7.97 -1.78 -16.31
N HIS A 100 7.85 -2.98 -16.89
CA HIS A 100 8.95 -3.93 -17.02
C HIS A 100 9.42 -4.05 -18.48
N ARG A 101 10.69 -3.78 -18.74
CA ARG A 101 11.28 -3.94 -20.07
C ARG A 101 11.40 -5.40 -20.51
N ARG A 102 11.70 -6.27 -19.57
CA ARG A 102 11.86 -7.72 -19.76
C ARG A 102 11.30 -8.42 -18.53
N LEU A 103 10.17 -9.05 -18.67
CA LEU A 103 9.54 -9.88 -17.65
C LEU A 103 9.26 -11.25 -18.28
N SER A 104 9.80 -12.29 -17.70
CA SER A 104 9.62 -13.65 -18.22
C SER A 104 8.24 -14.20 -17.85
N SER A 105 7.82 -15.24 -18.57
CA SER A 105 6.56 -15.92 -18.26
C SER A 105 6.63 -16.59 -16.88
N GLU A 106 7.78 -17.10 -16.49
CA GLU A 106 8.02 -17.72 -15.19
C GLU A 106 7.87 -16.72 -14.05
N GLU A 107 8.39 -15.49 -14.21
CA GLU A 107 8.24 -14.41 -13.22
C GLU A 107 6.77 -13.99 -13.07
N MET A 108 6.02 -13.89 -14.16
CA MET A 108 4.57 -13.60 -14.13
C MET A 108 3.79 -14.69 -13.40
N ILE A 109 4.05 -15.96 -13.72
CA ILE A 109 3.43 -17.12 -13.08
C ILE A 109 3.77 -17.15 -11.59
N ALA A 110 5.02 -16.90 -11.22
CA ALA A 110 5.44 -16.84 -9.84
C ALA A 110 4.75 -15.71 -9.06
N ALA A 111 4.60 -14.53 -9.67
CA ALA A 111 3.89 -13.41 -9.06
C ALA A 111 2.41 -13.73 -8.83
N LEU A 112 1.72 -14.30 -9.82
CA LEU A 112 0.33 -14.72 -9.68
C LEU A 112 0.17 -15.81 -8.61
N ARG A 113 1.07 -16.78 -8.57
CA ARG A 113 1.07 -17.83 -7.54
C ARG A 113 1.23 -17.24 -6.14
N LYS A 114 2.14 -16.28 -5.97
CA LYS A 114 2.40 -15.63 -4.67
C LYS A 114 1.14 -14.98 -4.09
N VAL A 115 0.25 -14.48 -4.94
CA VAL A 115 -1.01 -13.85 -4.51
C VAL A 115 -2.24 -14.79 -4.63
N GLY A 116 -2.03 -16.09 -4.87
CA GLY A 116 -3.12 -17.07 -4.95
C GLY A 116 -3.98 -16.96 -6.23
N LEU A 117 -3.38 -16.51 -7.33
CA LEU A 117 -4.05 -16.39 -8.65
C LEU A 117 -3.51 -17.38 -9.69
N SER A 118 -3.05 -18.56 -9.26
CA SER A 118 -2.45 -19.58 -10.17
C SER A 118 -3.43 -20.11 -11.23
N SER A 119 -4.73 -20.08 -10.97
CA SER A 119 -5.79 -20.55 -11.87
C SER A 119 -6.28 -19.50 -12.86
N VAL A 120 -5.80 -18.26 -12.75
CA VAL A 120 -6.25 -17.17 -13.60
C VAL A 120 -5.61 -17.27 -14.99
N ASP A 121 -6.43 -17.23 -16.05
CA ASP A 121 -5.92 -17.13 -17.43
C ASP A 121 -5.32 -15.73 -17.64
N GLY A 122 -4.02 -15.69 -17.89
CA GLY A 122 -3.30 -14.43 -18.13
C GLY A 122 -3.77 -13.65 -19.37
N ARG A 123 -4.56 -14.26 -20.25
CA ARG A 123 -5.12 -13.61 -21.45
C ARG A 123 -6.44 -12.91 -21.19
N GLN A 124 -7.13 -13.22 -20.09
CA GLN A 124 -8.39 -12.56 -19.78
C GLN A 124 -8.19 -11.11 -19.35
N ALA A 125 -9.20 -10.28 -19.56
CA ALA A 125 -9.20 -8.89 -19.14
C ALA A 125 -9.26 -8.78 -17.60
N PRO A 126 -8.53 -7.84 -16.97
CA PRO A 126 -8.59 -7.64 -15.53
C PRO A 126 -10.00 -7.40 -14.97
N GLU A 127 -10.87 -6.75 -15.75
CA GLU A 127 -12.27 -6.44 -15.38
C GLU A 127 -13.14 -7.70 -15.23
N ARG A 128 -12.72 -8.83 -15.79
CA ARG A 128 -13.44 -10.12 -15.65
C ARG A 128 -13.11 -10.84 -14.35
N LEU A 129 -12.13 -10.37 -13.62
CA LEU A 129 -11.76 -10.89 -12.31
C LEU A 129 -12.77 -10.43 -11.25
N SER A 130 -13.00 -11.26 -10.22
CA SER A 130 -13.74 -10.83 -9.04
C SER A 130 -12.98 -9.71 -8.31
N GLY A 131 -13.66 -8.89 -7.50
CA GLY A 131 -13.02 -7.80 -6.77
C GLY A 131 -11.81 -8.24 -5.93
N GLY A 132 -11.91 -9.41 -5.27
CA GLY A 132 -10.78 -9.98 -4.54
C GLY A 132 -9.63 -10.44 -5.45
N GLN A 133 -9.94 -10.97 -6.64
CA GLN A 133 -8.91 -11.32 -7.62
C GLN A 133 -8.24 -10.05 -8.18
N GLN A 134 -9.00 -9.01 -8.45
CA GLN A 134 -8.47 -7.70 -8.88
C GLN A 134 -7.53 -7.12 -7.84
N ARG A 135 -7.90 -7.17 -6.55
CA ARG A 135 -7.07 -6.73 -5.44
C ARG A 135 -5.75 -7.50 -5.38
N ARG A 136 -5.83 -8.83 -5.51
CA ARG A 136 -4.65 -9.70 -5.54
C ARG A 136 -3.81 -9.49 -6.80
N LEU A 137 -4.40 -9.19 -7.96
CA LEU A 137 -3.66 -8.81 -9.16
C LEU A 137 -2.89 -7.52 -8.96
N ALA A 138 -3.50 -6.47 -8.39
CA ALA A 138 -2.81 -5.23 -8.08
C ALA A 138 -1.61 -5.46 -7.13
N LEU A 139 -1.76 -6.33 -6.14
CA LEU A 139 -0.64 -6.75 -5.30
C LEU A 139 0.47 -7.45 -6.11
N ALA A 140 0.12 -8.37 -7.02
CA ALA A 140 1.10 -9.05 -7.88
C ALA A 140 1.90 -8.06 -8.73
N VAL A 141 1.23 -7.06 -9.33
CA VAL A 141 1.86 -5.98 -10.11
C VAL A 141 2.87 -5.22 -9.26
N GLN A 142 2.51 -4.85 -8.04
CA GLN A 142 3.43 -4.15 -7.14
C GLN A 142 4.59 -5.05 -6.69
N LEU A 143 4.33 -6.33 -6.40
CA LEU A 143 5.36 -7.28 -5.95
C LEU A 143 6.43 -7.57 -7.00
N LEU A 144 6.10 -7.51 -8.30
CA LEU A 144 7.06 -7.64 -9.40
C LEU A 144 8.13 -6.53 -9.37
N ARG A 145 7.80 -5.37 -8.85
CA ARG A 145 8.75 -4.27 -8.66
C ARG A 145 9.70 -4.49 -7.47
N LYS A 146 9.49 -5.55 -6.69
CA LYS A 146 10.27 -5.90 -5.49
C LYS A 146 10.41 -4.73 -4.50
N PRO A 147 9.30 -4.06 -4.10
CA PRO A 147 9.38 -2.94 -3.18
C PRO A 147 9.81 -3.41 -1.79
N ASP A 148 10.62 -2.59 -1.08
CA ASP A 148 10.92 -2.81 0.33
C ASP A 148 9.75 -2.40 1.25
N VAL A 149 8.94 -1.45 0.80
CA VAL A 149 7.78 -0.91 1.52
C VAL A 149 6.52 -1.13 0.69
N LEU A 150 5.49 -1.72 1.26
CA LEU A 150 4.18 -1.90 0.64
C LEU A 150 3.14 -1.06 1.37
N LEU A 151 2.51 -0.16 0.65
CA LEU A 151 1.52 0.79 1.14
C LEU A 151 0.14 0.37 0.63
N LEU A 152 -0.81 0.18 1.53
CA LEU A 152 -2.14 -0.32 1.22
C LEU A 152 -3.21 0.63 1.73
N ASP A 153 -4.04 1.12 0.82
CA ASP A 153 -5.18 1.97 1.15
C ASP A 153 -6.46 1.14 1.13
N GLU A 154 -7.07 0.96 2.30
CA GLU A 154 -8.31 0.22 2.50
C GLU A 154 -8.32 -1.15 1.78
N PRO A 155 -7.34 -2.05 2.04
CA PRO A 155 -7.13 -3.26 1.23
C PRO A 155 -8.28 -4.26 1.29
N THR A 156 -9.19 -4.15 2.24
CA THR A 156 -10.33 -5.04 2.45
C THR A 156 -11.68 -4.40 2.09
N ALA A 157 -11.70 -3.11 1.74
CA ALA A 157 -12.94 -2.39 1.47
C ALA A 157 -13.73 -3.00 0.29
N GLY A 158 -15.04 -3.17 0.49
CA GLY A 158 -15.93 -3.70 -0.54
C GLY A 158 -15.76 -5.18 -0.88
N LEU A 159 -15.00 -5.94 -0.10
CA LEU A 159 -14.84 -7.38 -0.27
C LEU A 159 -15.83 -8.16 0.61
N ASP A 160 -16.37 -9.26 0.07
CA ASP A 160 -17.14 -10.23 0.83
C ASP A 160 -16.29 -10.86 1.94
N TRP A 161 -16.94 -11.34 3.00
CA TRP A 161 -16.26 -11.81 4.22
C TRP A 161 -15.21 -12.90 3.95
N SER A 162 -15.52 -13.91 3.14
CA SER A 162 -14.59 -15.00 2.82
C SER A 162 -13.39 -14.53 2.02
N VAL A 163 -13.60 -13.65 1.04
CA VAL A 163 -12.55 -13.06 0.21
C VAL A 163 -11.66 -12.13 1.02
N ARG A 164 -12.25 -11.42 1.99
CA ARG A 164 -11.55 -10.54 2.93
C ARG A 164 -10.54 -11.33 3.78
N ALA A 165 -10.93 -12.49 4.30
CA ALA A 165 -10.05 -13.36 5.06
C ALA A 165 -8.80 -13.80 4.25
N ASP A 166 -9.00 -14.22 2.99
CA ASP A 166 -7.90 -14.59 2.09
C ASP A 166 -6.91 -13.43 1.83
N VAL A 167 -7.44 -12.21 1.70
CA VAL A 167 -6.60 -11.02 1.50
C VAL A 167 -5.81 -10.72 2.77
N LEU A 168 -6.45 -10.76 3.94
CA LEU A 168 -5.78 -10.53 5.22
C LEU A 168 -4.65 -11.54 5.47
N GLU A 169 -4.89 -12.83 5.22
CA GLU A 169 -3.85 -13.87 5.33
C GLU A 169 -2.68 -13.62 4.37
N LEU A 170 -2.96 -13.21 3.13
CA LEU A 170 -1.92 -12.85 2.17
C LEU A 170 -1.09 -11.66 2.69
N LEU A 171 -1.74 -10.61 3.20
CA LEU A 171 -1.06 -9.43 3.71
C LEU A 171 -0.22 -9.74 4.95
N ASP A 172 -0.70 -10.60 5.84
CA ASP A 172 0.06 -11.05 7.01
C ASP A 172 1.35 -11.76 6.58
N ARG A 173 1.28 -12.68 5.63
CA ARG A 173 2.47 -13.33 5.06
C ARG A 173 3.45 -12.32 4.43
N LEU A 174 2.94 -11.34 3.69
CA LEU A 174 3.78 -10.32 3.05
C LEU A 174 4.46 -9.41 4.08
N SER A 175 3.85 -9.19 5.24
CA SER A 175 4.41 -8.37 6.31
C SER A 175 5.68 -8.94 6.92
N GLN A 176 5.86 -10.27 6.87
CA GLN A 176 7.05 -10.95 7.35
C GLN A 176 8.28 -10.69 6.48
N GLU A 177 8.07 -10.37 5.20
CA GLU A 177 9.14 -10.20 4.21
C GLU A 177 9.56 -8.74 4.02
N ARG A 178 8.68 -7.78 4.35
CA ARG A 178 8.87 -6.35 4.06
C ARG A 178 8.11 -5.45 5.01
N LEU A 179 8.40 -4.15 4.96
CA LEU A 179 7.58 -3.20 5.69
C LEU A 179 6.21 -3.08 5.02
N LEU A 180 5.15 -3.34 5.80
CA LEU A 180 3.76 -3.17 5.41
C LEU A 180 3.15 -2.01 6.18
N ILE A 181 2.57 -1.05 5.46
CA ILE A 181 1.78 0.05 6.04
C ILE A 181 0.37 -0.05 5.48
N VAL A 182 -0.60 -0.25 6.35
CA VAL A 182 -2.02 -0.34 6.00
C VAL A 182 -2.74 0.87 6.57
N VAL A 183 -3.48 1.57 5.73
CA VAL A 183 -4.43 2.58 6.22
C VAL A 183 -5.84 2.07 6.07
N THR A 184 -6.68 2.23 7.10
CA THR A 184 -8.05 1.71 7.11
C THR A 184 -8.97 2.49 8.05
N HIS A 185 -10.26 2.41 7.81
CA HIS A 185 -11.31 2.86 8.73
C HIS A 185 -11.91 1.67 9.53
N GLU A 186 -11.54 0.41 9.22
CA GLU A 186 -11.98 -0.84 9.87
C GLU A 186 -10.79 -1.53 10.57
N PRO A 187 -10.17 -0.93 11.61
CA PRO A 187 -8.99 -1.50 12.26
C PRO A 187 -9.28 -2.84 12.95
N GLU A 188 -10.53 -3.11 13.32
CA GLU A 188 -10.98 -4.36 13.95
C GLU A 188 -10.74 -5.58 13.07
N LEU A 189 -10.63 -5.43 11.75
CA LEU A 189 -10.32 -6.53 10.83
C LEU A 189 -8.88 -7.04 10.98
N PHE A 190 -8.02 -6.25 11.59
CA PHE A 190 -6.61 -6.57 11.83
C PHE A 190 -6.35 -7.01 13.28
N GLN A 191 -7.42 -7.32 14.03
CA GLN A 191 -7.30 -7.89 15.38
C GLN A 191 -6.55 -9.24 15.30
N GLY A 192 -5.55 -9.40 16.16
CA GLY A 192 -4.67 -10.58 16.16
C GLY A 192 -3.37 -10.40 15.37
N TRP A 193 -3.23 -9.32 14.58
CA TRP A 193 -1.93 -9.00 14.00
C TRP A 193 -0.99 -8.42 15.06
N SER A 194 0.27 -8.87 15.03
CA SER A 194 1.34 -8.24 15.83
C SER A 194 1.80 -6.95 15.14
N CYS A 195 0.94 -5.91 15.15
CA CYS A 195 1.18 -4.66 14.47
C CYS A 195 1.28 -3.48 15.44
N GLU A 196 1.96 -2.42 15.00
CA GLU A 196 1.84 -1.12 15.64
C GLU A 196 0.58 -0.43 15.11
N HIS A 197 -0.23 0.15 16.00
CA HIS A 197 -1.47 0.82 15.61
C HIS A 197 -1.41 2.29 15.99
N LEU A 198 -1.56 3.15 14.97
CA LEU A 198 -1.66 4.60 15.11
C LEU A 198 -3.03 5.07 14.61
N ARG A 199 -3.49 6.20 15.12
CA ARG A 199 -4.70 6.88 14.63
C ARG A 199 -4.34 8.22 14.02
N LEU A 200 -4.75 8.43 12.76
CA LEU A 200 -4.64 9.73 12.09
C LEU A 200 -5.90 10.55 12.35
N ARG A 201 -5.74 11.65 13.07
CA ARG A 201 -6.83 12.59 13.40
C ARG A 201 -6.33 14.02 13.32
N ASN A 202 -7.11 14.90 12.69
CA ASN A 202 -6.77 16.31 12.51
C ASN A 202 -5.34 16.52 11.96
N GLY A 203 -4.97 15.70 10.98
CA GLY A 203 -3.65 15.73 10.33
C GLY A 203 -2.48 15.27 11.20
N ARG A 204 -2.70 14.67 12.37
CA ARG A 204 -1.66 14.19 13.29
C ARG A 204 -1.81 12.71 13.60
N LEU A 205 -0.69 12.02 13.80
CA LEU A 205 -0.66 10.64 14.26
C LEU A 205 -0.67 10.59 15.79
N HIS A 206 -1.50 9.72 16.32
CA HIS A 206 -1.62 9.44 17.75
C HIS A 206 -1.41 7.95 17.98
N ALA A 207 -0.56 7.59 18.93
CA ALA A 207 -0.46 6.20 19.36
C ALA A 207 -1.79 5.77 20.01
N LEU A 208 -2.28 4.59 19.65
CA LEU A 208 -3.34 3.95 20.39
C LEU A 208 -2.68 3.07 21.46
N SER A 209 -2.99 3.36 22.70
CA SER A 209 -2.60 2.46 23.81
C SER A 209 -3.21 1.08 23.57
N PRO A 210 -2.48 0.01 23.85
CA PRO A 210 -2.96 -1.37 23.74
C PRO A 210 -4.18 -1.65 24.62
#